data_7ee5f5cb904a33eba88d5b02cdae6d4a
#
_entry.id   7ee5f5cb904a33eba88d5b02cdae6d4a
#
_cell.length_a   1.000
_cell.length_b   1.000
_cell.length_c   1.000
_cell.angle_alpha   90.00
_cell.angle_beta   90.00
_cell.angle_gamma   90.00
#
_symmetry.space_group_name_H-M   'P 1'
#
loop_
_entity.id
_entity.type
_entity.pdbx_description
1 polymer ?
#
loop_
_entity_poly.entity_id
_entity_poly.type
_entity_poly.pdbx_seq_one_letter_code
_entity_poly.pdbx_strand_id
1 'polypeptide(L)'
;MNIKETNPSGGCHVVILGAGASIAATIRDPEIHGLQLPSMNNLPDVIGLHGCLNHFPAELIQDNFEATYSNIAEHDPGNPYLKVMNDLIYSYFDSMELPLKPTIYDYLIMSLRDKDVIATFNWDPFLYQAWWRNALHGSSPQLLFLHGNVAVGYNQEHNLIGRAGMYSKDRSIYFEPTKLLYPVKHKNYASDSYIRKAWDILQNRLDKDTCNTHNVTIFGYSAPVSDVEAMGLMKKAWGSVDDRNLEQFEIIDIRTEEEVTYSWRDFIHTHHYDYRKSFFESSLALYPRRSDEAFFCHFLPLTPEEAFVESNPVPQDFQTFEEMWEWYQPLIDKESQK
;
A
#
# COMPACT_ATOMS: atom_id res chain seq x y z
N MET A 1 1.24 -16.30 -0.21
CA MET A 1 0.48 -15.70 -1.35
C MET A 1 1.27 -15.88 -2.64
N ASN A 2 0.62 -16.27 -3.71
CA ASN A 2 1.27 -16.38 -5.02
C ASN A 2 1.35 -15.00 -5.68
N ILE A 3 2.50 -14.66 -6.24
CA ILE A 3 2.66 -13.41 -7.01
C ILE A 3 2.21 -13.67 -8.45
N LYS A 4 1.10 -13.04 -8.86
CA LYS A 4 0.55 -13.16 -10.20
C LYS A 4 1.22 -12.15 -11.13
N GLU A 5 1.83 -12.63 -12.19
CA GLU A 5 2.46 -11.79 -13.22
C GLU A 5 1.51 -11.42 -14.36
N THR A 6 0.50 -12.26 -14.58
CA THR A 6 -0.50 -12.05 -15.64
C THR A 6 -1.57 -11.06 -15.21
N ASN A 7 -1.93 -10.18 -16.12
CA ASN A 7 -3.04 -9.26 -15.90
C ASN A 7 -4.39 -10.01 -15.90
N PRO A 8 -5.34 -9.60 -15.06
CA PRO A 8 -6.67 -10.19 -15.05
C PRO A 8 -7.41 -9.90 -16.35
N SER A 9 -8.32 -10.79 -16.71
CA SER A 9 -9.34 -10.50 -17.72
C SER A 9 -10.41 -9.59 -17.08
N GLY A 10 -10.61 -8.41 -17.63
CA GLY A 10 -11.51 -7.38 -17.10
C GLY A 10 -10.76 -6.27 -16.36
N GLY A 11 -11.50 -5.26 -15.92
CA GLY A 11 -10.93 -4.12 -15.21
C GLY A 11 -10.41 -4.47 -13.81
N CYS A 12 -9.39 -3.77 -13.37
CA CYS A 12 -8.88 -3.89 -12.02
C CYS A 12 -8.78 -2.54 -11.32
N HIS A 13 -8.81 -2.58 -10.00
CA HIS A 13 -8.57 -1.43 -9.14
C HIS A 13 -7.13 -1.49 -8.61
N VAL A 14 -6.38 -0.41 -8.77
CA VAL A 14 -5.04 -0.26 -8.19
C VAL A 14 -5.12 0.69 -7.00
N VAL A 15 -4.71 0.23 -5.83
CA VAL A 15 -4.66 1.04 -4.60
C VAL A 15 -3.20 1.25 -4.21
N ILE A 16 -2.80 2.51 -4.01
CA ILE A 16 -1.45 2.89 -3.59
C ILE A 16 -1.52 3.46 -2.17
N LEU A 17 -0.79 2.84 -1.25
CA LEU A 17 -0.81 3.18 0.17
C LEU A 17 0.48 3.85 0.61
N GLY A 18 0.33 4.92 1.41
CA GLY A 18 1.42 5.51 2.19
C GLY A 18 1.16 5.46 3.69
N ALA A 19 2.02 6.12 4.47
CA ALA A 19 1.99 6.10 5.94
C ALA A 19 0.63 6.55 6.53
N GLY A 20 -0.07 7.47 5.86
CA GLY A 20 -1.40 7.92 6.29
C GLY A 20 -2.43 6.80 6.36
N ALA A 21 -2.35 5.78 5.49
CA ALA A 21 -3.23 4.63 5.54
C ALA A 21 -2.97 3.75 6.78
N SER A 22 -1.70 3.53 7.15
CA SER A 22 -1.34 2.81 8.38
C SER A 22 -1.77 3.56 9.64
N ILE A 23 -1.62 4.89 9.66
CA ILE A 23 -2.12 5.74 10.74
C ILE A 23 -3.65 5.58 10.86
N ALA A 24 -4.37 5.67 9.74
CA ALA A 24 -5.82 5.51 9.72
C ALA A 24 -6.27 4.11 10.20
N ALA A 25 -5.51 3.06 9.93
CA ALA A 25 -5.79 1.70 10.38
C ALA A 25 -5.67 1.53 11.90
N THR A 26 -4.89 2.39 12.59
CA THR A 26 -4.61 2.30 14.02
C THR A 26 -5.26 3.40 14.86
N ILE A 27 -5.85 4.43 14.23
CA ILE A 27 -6.36 5.62 14.92
C ILE A 27 -7.48 5.33 15.92
N ARG A 28 -8.23 4.24 15.73
CA ARG A 28 -9.34 3.84 16.62
C ARG A 28 -8.86 3.16 17.90
N ASP A 29 -7.63 2.71 17.92
CA ASP A 29 -7.03 2.05 19.06
C ASP A 29 -5.53 2.37 19.15
N PRO A 30 -5.19 3.65 19.44
CA PRO A 30 -3.81 4.11 19.42
C PRO A 30 -2.98 3.55 20.60
N GLU A 31 -3.61 2.98 21.63
CA GLU A 31 -2.95 2.47 22.82
C GLU A 31 -2.52 1.01 22.70
N ILE A 32 -2.87 0.35 21.60
CA ILE A 32 -2.54 -1.06 21.42
C ILE A 32 -1.04 -1.23 21.31
N HIS A 33 -0.49 -1.98 22.24
CA HIS A 33 0.91 -2.39 22.37
C HIS A 33 1.89 -1.27 22.71
N GLY A 34 1.45 -0.07 23.07
CA GLY A 34 2.33 1.04 23.51
C GLY A 34 3.31 1.56 22.45
N LEU A 35 3.14 1.17 21.19
CA LEU A 35 4.00 1.57 20.09
C LEU A 35 3.31 2.63 19.23
N GLN A 36 3.95 3.79 19.13
CA GLN A 36 3.49 4.85 18.24
C GLN A 36 3.97 4.58 16.81
N LEU A 37 3.08 4.65 15.80
CA LEU A 37 3.48 4.63 14.41
C LEU A 37 4.24 5.93 14.08
N PRO A 38 5.56 5.87 13.76
CA PRO A 38 6.34 7.06 13.50
C PRO A 38 6.07 7.62 12.09
N SER A 39 6.19 8.92 11.97
CA SER A 39 6.39 9.60 10.68
C SER A 39 7.87 9.83 10.44
N MET A 40 8.29 10.19 9.22
CA MET A 40 9.69 10.51 8.93
C MET A 40 10.22 11.69 9.76
N ASN A 41 9.33 12.58 10.24
CA ASN A 41 9.75 13.74 11.04
C ASN A 41 10.04 13.39 12.52
N ASN A 42 9.37 12.40 13.09
CA ASN A 42 9.53 12.03 14.50
C ASN A 42 10.16 10.64 14.72
N LEU A 43 10.56 9.96 13.65
CA LEU A 43 11.11 8.61 13.70
C LEU A 43 12.34 8.50 14.63
N PRO A 44 13.31 9.46 14.63
CA PRO A 44 14.44 9.42 15.55
C PRO A 44 14.05 9.46 17.03
N ASP A 45 13.03 10.25 17.36
CA ASP A 45 12.53 10.39 18.73
C ASP A 45 11.79 9.14 19.18
N VAL A 46 10.88 8.65 18.33
CA VAL A 46 10.01 7.51 18.62
C VAL A 46 10.81 6.22 18.75
N ILE A 47 11.79 6.00 17.89
CA ILE A 47 12.63 4.77 17.89
C ILE A 47 13.84 4.92 18.82
N GLY A 48 14.21 6.14 19.21
CA GLY A 48 15.36 6.40 20.05
C GLY A 48 16.70 6.36 19.31
N LEU A 49 16.75 6.89 18.08
CA LEU A 49 17.96 6.85 17.23
C LEU A 49 19.03 7.87 17.61
N HIS A 50 18.77 8.79 18.54
CA HIS A 50 19.72 9.87 18.90
C HIS A 50 21.09 9.34 19.34
N GLY A 51 21.12 8.19 20.05
CA GLY A 51 22.37 7.55 20.45
C GLY A 51 23.26 7.20 19.24
N CYS A 52 22.66 6.74 18.15
CA CYS A 52 23.39 6.44 16.91
C CYS A 52 23.76 7.72 16.16
N LEU A 53 22.83 8.69 16.07
CA LEU A 53 23.02 9.94 15.34
C LEU A 53 24.20 10.77 15.90
N ASN A 54 24.45 10.71 17.21
CA ASN A 54 25.60 11.39 17.87
C ASN A 54 26.98 10.90 17.41
N HIS A 55 27.05 9.79 16.68
CA HIS A 55 28.29 9.26 16.10
C HIS A 55 28.59 9.78 14.69
N PHE A 56 27.71 10.64 14.15
CA PHE A 56 27.91 11.24 12.83
C PHE A 56 28.22 12.73 12.94
N PRO A 57 28.93 13.31 11.95
CA PRO A 57 29.19 14.74 11.89
C PRO A 57 27.89 15.56 11.92
N ALA A 58 27.90 16.65 12.72
CA ALA A 58 26.72 17.49 12.93
C ALA A 58 26.18 18.11 11.61
N GLU A 59 27.06 18.35 10.63
CA GLU A 59 26.68 18.88 9.30
C GLU A 59 25.83 17.92 8.47
N LEU A 60 25.81 16.62 8.79
CA LEU A 60 24.98 15.62 8.12
C LEU A 60 23.57 15.56 8.70
N ILE A 61 23.39 16.09 9.94
CA ILE A 61 22.12 16.05 10.65
C ILE A 61 21.26 17.24 10.20
N GLN A 62 20.03 16.92 9.76
CA GLN A 62 19.03 17.88 9.28
C GLN A 62 17.76 17.77 10.14
N ASP A 63 16.86 18.74 10.02
CA ASP A 63 15.54 18.72 10.68
C ASP A 63 14.65 17.55 10.22
N ASN A 64 14.86 17.06 9.00
CA ASN A 64 14.15 15.94 8.40
C ASN A 64 15.03 14.69 8.46
N PHE A 65 14.51 13.61 9.05
CA PHE A 65 15.25 12.35 9.16
C PHE A 65 15.62 11.73 7.80
N GLU A 66 14.77 11.87 6.80
CA GLU A 66 15.04 11.36 5.47
C GLU A 66 16.28 12.01 4.84
N ALA A 67 16.40 13.34 4.96
CA ALA A 67 17.58 14.06 4.52
C ALA A 67 18.83 13.68 5.36
N THR A 68 18.67 13.57 6.68
CA THR A 68 19.74 13.10 7.57
C THR A 68 20.24 11.72 7.17
N TYR A 69 19.35 10.77 7.03
CA TYR A 69 19.69 9.39 6.65
C TYR A 69 20.40 9.33 5.29
N SER A 70 19.87 10.06 4.30
CA SER A 70 20.47 10.12 2.96
C SER A 70 21.90 10.69 3.01
N ASN A 71 22.12 11.80 3.71
CA ASN A 71 23.44 12.40 3.88
C ASN A 71 24.44 11.43 4.52
N ILE A 72 24.02 10.74 5.60
CA ILE A 72 24.84 9.76 6.29
C ILE A 72 25.20 8.58 5.37
N ALA A 73 24.21 8.03 4.69
CA ALA A 73 24.39 6.88 3.79
C ALA A 73 25.26 7.20 2.57
N GLU A 74 25.22 8.45 2.07
CA GLU A 74 26.10 8.92 0.99
C GLU A 74 27.53 9.18 1.49
N HIS A 75 27.68 9.73 2.71
CA HIS A 75 28.99 10.09 3.27
C HIS A 75 29.81 8.86 3.70
N ASP A 76 29.17 7.92 4.40
CA ASP A 76 29.82 6.72 4.93
C ASP A 76 28.85 5.51 4.95
N PRO A 77 28.61 4.87 3.80
CA PRO A 77 27.67 3.75 3.67
C PRO A 77 28.10 2.50 4.44
N GLY A 78 29.36 2.42 4.83
CA GLY A 78 29.93 1.33 5.63
C GLY A 78 29.94 1.57 7.12
N ASN A 79 29.40 2.68 7.61
CA ASN A 79 29.43 3.02 9.00
C ASN A 79 28.66 2.00 9.87
N PRO A 80 29.28 1.46 10.95
CA PRO A 80 28.61 0.47 11.78
C PRO A 80 27.36 1.00 12.48
N TYR A 81 27.30 2.30 12.80
CA TYR A 81 26.11 2.91 13.41
C TYR A 81 24.96 3.06 12.43
N LEU A 82 25.22 3.16 11.12
CA LEU A 82 24.17 3.11 10.11
C LEU A 82 23.49 1.72 10.12
N LYS A 83 24.27 0.67 10.26
CA LYS A 83 23.71 -0.69 10.41
C LYS A 83 22.88 -0.80 11.70
N VAL A 84 23.38 -0.30 12.82
CA VAL A 84 22.64 -0.32 14.09
C VAL A 84 21.31 0.44 13.96
N MET A 85 21.29 1.61 13.30
CA MET A 85 20.06 2.35 13.02
C MET A 85 19.08 1.52 12.22
N ASN A 86 19.55 0.85 11.16
CA ASN A 86 18.71 -0.02 10.32
C ASN A 86 18.11 -1.17 11.13
N ASP A 87 18.90 -1.82 11.98
CA ASP A 87 18.44 -2.91 12.83
C ASP A 87 17.41 -2.43 13.87
N LEU A 88 17.58 -1.24 14.44
CA LEU A 88 16.62 -0.61 15.35
C LEU A 88 15.30 -0.27 14.63
N ILE A 89 15.36 0.33 13.46
CA ILE A 89 14.18 0.65 12.64
C ILE A 89 13.44 -0.64 12.29
N TYR A 90 14.14 -1.65 11.79
CA TYR A 90 13.54 -2.93 11.43
C TYR A 90 12.85 -3.57 12.65
N SER A 91 13.55 -3.67 13.78
CA SER A 91 13.03 -4.30 15.00
C SER A 91 11.83 -3.56 15.57
N TYR A 92 11.83 -2.23 15.48
CA TYR A 92 10.70 -1.42 15.92
C TYR A 92 9.44 -1.73 15.12
N PHE A 93 9.53 -1.69 13.78
CA PHE A 93 8.39 -1.99 12.93
C PHE A 93 7.97 -3.47 12.99
N ASP A 94 8.91 -4.42 13.09
CA ASP A 94 8.58 -5.85 13.18
C ASP A 94 7.83 -6.22 14.47
N SER A 95 7.99 -5.42 15.53
CA SER A 95 7.27 -5.59 16.80
C SER A 95 5.85 -5.04 16.82
N MET A 96 5.43 -4.35 15.74
CA MET A 96 4.08 -3.78 15.66
C MET A 96 3.01 -4.82 15.32
N GLU A 97 1.84 -4.65 15.92
CA GLU A 97 0.68 -5.49 15.66
C GLU A 97 -0.56 -4.64 15.42
N LEU A 98 -1.44 -5.11 14.52
CA LEU A 98 -2.76 -4.51 14.33
C LEU A 98 -3.66 -4.78 15.53
N PRO A 99 -4.61 -3.87 15.78
CA PRO A 99 -5.70 -4.09 16.73
C PRO A 99 -6.39 -5.44 16.53
N LEU A 100 -6.88 -6.03 17.63
CA LEU A 100 -7.67 -7.27 17.62
C LEU A 100 -9.11 -7.07 17.08
N LYS A 101 -9.49 -5.82 16.81
CA LYS A 101 -10.76 -5.47 16.14
C LYS A 101 -10.52 -5.21 14.65
N PRO A 102 -11.58 -5.30 13.82
CA PRO A 102 -11.50 -4.93 12.42
C PRO A 102 -10.98 -3.49 12.24
N THR A 103 -10.03 -3.32 11.34
CA THR A 103 -9.42 -2.04 10.99
C THR A 103 -9.74 -1.63 9.56
N ILE A 104 -9.38 -0.42 9.19
CA ILE A 104 -9.51 0.04 7.78
C ILE A 104 -8.75 -0.88 6.82
N TYR A 105 -7.62 -1.48 7.23
CA TYR A 105 -6.92 -2.44 6.38
C TYR A 105 -7.70 -3.74 6.18
N ASP A 106 -8.46 -4.19 7.18
CA ASP A 106 -9.34 -5.35 6.99
C ASP A 106 -10.46 -5.04 6.02
N TYR A 107 -11.10 -3.88 6.17
CA TYR A 107 -12.14 -3.43 5.23
C TYR A 107 -11.58 -3.28 3.82
N LEU A 108 -10.39 -2.72 3.66
CA LEU A 108 -9.72 -2.58 2.37
C LEU A 108 -9.46 -3.94 1.71
N ILE A 109 -8.89 -4.91 2.45
CA ILE A 109 -8.64 -6.26 1.95
C ILE A 109 -9.95 -6.95 1.53
N MET A 110 -10.99 -6.85 2.38
CA MET A 110 -12.29 -7.46 2.12
C MET A 110 -13.08 -6.77 0.99
N SER A 111 -12.80 -5.50 0.70
CA SER A 111 -13.46 -4.72 -0.36
C SER A 111 -12.87 -4.95 -1.75
N LEU A 112 -11.76 -5.66 -1.86
CA LEU A 112 -11.06 -5.93 -3.11
C LEU A 112 -11.04 -7.43 -3.42
N ARG A 113 -10.76 -7.77 -4.69
CA ARG A 113 -10.71 -9.14 -5.20
C ARG A 113 -9.31 -9.50 -5.71
N ASP A 114 -9.14 -10.74 -6.15
CA ASP A 114 -7.87 -11.25 -6.67
C ASP A 114 -7.45 -10.63 -8.03
N LYS A 115 -8.34 -9.92 -8.70
CA LYS A 115 -8.04 -9.12 -9.88
C LYS A 115 -7.39 -7.77 -9.53
N ASP A 116 -7.58 -7.30 -8.30
CA ASP A 116 -7.16 -5.99 -7.83
C ASP A 116 -5.77 -6.02 -7.18
N VAL A 117 -5.14 -4.86 -7.05
CA VAL A 117 -3.77 -4.72 -6.53
C VAL A 117 -3.73 -3.67 -5.43
N ILE A 118 -3.05 -3.98 -4.34
CA ILE A 118 -2.64 -3.00 -3.34
C ILE A 118 -1.12 -2.89 -3.35
N ALA A 119 -0.60 -1.72 -3.69
CA ALA A 119 0.82 -1.38 -3.63
C ALA A 119 1.08 -0.46 -2.44
N THR A 120 2.09 -0.78 -1.62
CA THR A 120 2.40 0.01 -0.43
C THR A 120 3.87 0.39 -0.35
N PHE A 121 4.12 1.62 0.12
CA PHE A 121 5.44 2.13 0.48
C PHE A 121 5.80 1.87 1.95
N ASN A 122 4.84 1.36 2.74
CA ASN A 122 4.95 1.24 4.18
C ASN A 122 5.79 0.03 4.61
N TRP A 123 6.65 0.23 5.61
CA TRP A 123 7.49 -0.83 6.20
C TRP A 123 6.76 -1.64 7.25
N ASP A 124 5.73 -1.04 7.89
CA ASP A 124 4.98 -1.67 8.97
C ASP A 124 4.27 -2.96 8.52
N PRO A 125 4.02 -3.90 9.44
CA PRO A 125 3.47 -5.23 9.11
C PRO A 125 1.95 -5.22 8.88
N PHE A 126 1.27 -4.09 9.06
CA PHE A 126 -0.18 -4.02 9.23
C PHE A 126 -0.97 -4.53 8.01
N LEU A 127 -0.58 -4.11 6.80
CA LEU A 127 -1.26 -4.59 5.60
C LEU A 127 -1.13 -6.11 5.43
N TYR A 128 0.06 -6.66 5.70
CA TYR A 128 0.29 -8.11 5.65
C TYR A 128 -0.50 -8.85 6.73
N GLN A 129 -0.57 -8.30 7.96
CA GLN A 129 -1.35 -8.88 9.06
C GLN A 129 -2.85 -8.87 8.73
N ALA A 130 -3.38 -7.77 8.19
CA ALA A 130 -4.77 -7.69 7.74
C ALA A 130 -5.07 -8.73 6.64
N TRP A 131 -4.19 -8.83 5.64
CA TRP A 131 -4.32 -9.85 4.61
C TRP A 131 -4.32 -11.27 5.19
N TRP A 132 -3.40 -11.57 6.11
CA TRP A 132 -3.24 -12.90 6.69
C TRP A 132 -4.50 -13.35 7.46
N ARG A 133 -5.06 -12.45 8.28
CA ARG A 133 -6.21 -12.76 9.11
C ARG A 133 -7.53 -12.87 8.34
N ASN A 134 -7.57 -12.30 7.13
CA ASN A 134 -8.74 -12.38 6.23
C ASN A 134 -8.58 -13.40 5.08
N ALA A 135 -7.43 -14.06 4.95
CA ALA A 135 -7.08 -14.88 3.78
C ALA A 135 -8.01 -16.07 3.48
N LEU A 136 -8.80 -16.52 4.47
CA LEU A 136 -9.74 -17.63 4.30
C LEU A 136 -11.17 -17.18 3.96
N HIS A 137 -11.42 -15.86 3.92
CA HIS A 137 -12.75 -15.27 3.73
C HIS A 137 -12.92 -14.64 2.34
N GLY A 138 -12.74 -15.44 1.29
CA GLY A 138 -12.89 -15.02 -0.11
C GLY A 138 -11.60 -14.76 -0.84
N SER A 139 -11.70 -14.32 -2.10
CA SER A 139 -10.55 -13.89 -2.89
C SER A 139 -9.99 -12.58 -2.35
N SER A 140 -8.66 -12.44 -2.35
CA SER A 140 -7.97 -11.28 -1.83
C SER A 140 -7.13 -10.60 -2.92
N PRO A 141 -6.91 -9.27 -2.84
CA PRO A 141 -6.07 -8.54 -3.78
C PRO A 141 -4.62 -9.00 -3.71
N GLN A 142 -3.89 -8.75 -4.77
CA GLN A 142 -2.45 -8.92 -4.78
C GLN A 142 -1.76 -7.80 -4.01
N LEU A 143 -0.85 -8.15 -3.10
CA LEU A 143 -0.08 -7.16 -2.33
C LEU A 143 1.31 -6.97 -2.92
N LEU A 144 1.72 -5.71 -3.09
CA LEU A 144 3.04 -5.29 -3.58
C LEU A 144 3.68 -4.35 -2.55
N PHE A 145 4.82 -4.75 -1.98
CA PHE A 145 5.55 -3.96 -0.99
C PHE A 145 6.74 -3.28 -1.67
N LEU A 146 6.54 -2.07 -2.15
CA LEU A 146 7.45 -1.35 -3.06
C LEU A 146 8.78 -0.95 -2.43
N HIS A 147 8.81 -0.78 -1.12
CA HIS A 147 10.01 -0.48 -0.32
C HIS A 147 10.44 -1.65 0.60
N GLY A 148 9.96 -2.87 0.31
CA GLY A 148 10.08 -3.99 1.22
C GLY A 148 9.11 -3.87 2.41
N ASN A 149 9.13 -4.85 3.31
CA ASN A 149 8.26 -4.86 4.49
C ASN A 149 8.82 -5.81 5.54
N VAL A 150 8.74 -5.43 6.82
CA VAL A 150 9.29 -6.22 7.93
C VAL A 150 8.61 -7.59 8.08
N ALA A 151 7.33 -7.69 7.75
CA ALA A 151 6.57 -8.94 7.87
C ALA A 151 6.72 -9.89 6.67
N VAL A 152 7.26 -9.40 5.55
CA VAL A 152 7.21 -10.11 4.27
C VAL A 152 8.55 -10.72 3.92
N GLY A 153 8.53 -12.00 3.67
CA GLY A 153 9.62 -12.73 3.03
C GLY A 153 9.21 -13.23 1.64
N TYR A 154 10.20 -13.43 0.79
CA TYR A 154 10.03 -13.86 -0.58
C TYR A 154 10.81 -15.14 -0.87
N ASN A 155 10.17 -16.06 -1.55
CA ASN A 155 10.83 -17.21 -2.16
C ASN A 155 10.86 -17.01 -3.68
N GLN A 156 12.04 -16.79 -4.21
CA GLN A 156 12.22 -16.47 -5.64
C GLN A 156 11.94 -17.69 -6.54
N GLU A 157 12.29 -18.90 -6.10
CA GLU A 157 12.11 -20.12 -6.89
C GLU A 157 10.64 -20.43 -7.16
N HIS A 158 9.79 -20.28 -6.13
CA HIS A 158 8.36 -20.57 -6.21
C HIS A 158 7.50 -19.32 -6.50
N ASN A 159 8.14 -18.15 -6.57
CA ASN A 159 7.43 -16.87 -6.74
C ASN A 159 6.33 -16.63 -5.70
N LEU A 160 6.65 -16.89 -4.45
CA LEU A 160 5.73 -16.82 -3.32
C LEU A 160 6.20 -15.80 -2.29
N ILE A 161 5.23 -15.10 -1.68
CA ILE A 161 5.48 -14.34 -0.46
C ILE A 161 4.83 -15.05 0.74
N GLY A 162 5.47 -14.91 1.89
CA GLY A 162 5.03 -15.43 3.17
C GLY A 162 5.59 -14.60 4.32
N ARG A 163 5.44 -15.07 5.54
CA ARG A 163 6.03 -14.40 6.72
C ARG A 163 7.56 -14.45 6.64
N ALA A 164 8.20 -13.28 6.80
CA ALA A 164 9.66 -13.13 6.78
C ALA A 164 10.35 -14.09 7.76
N GLY A 165 11.42 -14.77 7.29
CA GLY A 165 12.22 -15.66 8.08
C GLY A 165 11.54 -17.00 8.47
N MET A 166 10.36 -17.29 7.93
CA MET A 166 9.60 -18.49 8.24
C MET A 166 9.60 -19.50 7.10
N TYR A 167 9.28 -20.74 7.43
CA TYR A 167 9.03 -21.80 6.46
C TYR A 167 7.53 -21.97 6.20
N SER A 168 7.18 -22.50 5.00
CA SER A 168 5.84 -23.04 4.74
C SER A 168 5.45 -24.12 5.74
N LYS A 169 4.15 -24.44 5.87
CA LYS A 169 3.66 -25.46 6.83
C LYS A 169 4.33 -26.82 6.66
N ASP A 170 4.62 -27.21 5.43
CA ASP A 170 5.32 -28.45 5.09
C ASP A 170 6.85 -28.33 5.16
N ARG A 171 7.38 -27.17 5.55
CA ARG A 171 8.80 -26.82 5.63
C ARG A 171 9.59 -26.94 4.32
N SER A 172 8.91 -26.99 3.18
CA SER A 172 9.55 -27.10 1.87
C SER A 172 10.06 -25.78 1.32
N ILE A 173 9.42 -24.65 1.72
CA ILE A 173 9.67 -23.32 1.18
C ILE A 173 10.08 -22.38 2.32
N TYR A 174 11.27 -21.78 2.21
CA TYR A 174 11.73 -20.72 3.10
C TYR A 174 11.43 -19.35 2.49
N PHE A 175 10.94 -18.41 3.30
CA PHE A 175 10.65 -17.03 2.90
C PHE A 175 11.77 -16.12 3.39
N GLU A 176 12.69 -15.79 2.51
CA GLU A 176 13.80 -14.88 2.82
C GLU A 176 13.24 -13.47 3.09
N PRO A 177 13.59 -12.82 4.23
CA PRO A 177 13.13 -11.47 4.53
C PRO A 177 13.43 -10.49 3.39
N THR A 178 12.45 -9.69 2.98
CA THR A 178 12.64 -8.64 1.98
C THR A 178 13.51 -7.53 2.56
N LYS A 179 14.34 -6.90 1.72
CA LYS A 179 15.11 -5.73 2.13
C LYS A 179 14.20 -4.53 2.31
N LEU A 180 14.42 -3.75 3.38
CA LEU A 180 13.83 -2.42 3.46
C LEU A 180 14.64 -1.45 2.59
N LEU A 181 13.95 -0.65 1.79
CA LEU A 181 14.54 0.50 1.12
C LEU A 181 14.45 1.71 2.06
N TYR A 182 15.57 2.01 2.69
CA TYR A 182 15.69 3.16 3.58
C TYR A 182 15.63 4.48 2.79
N PRO A 183 15.38 5.62 3.45
CA PRO A 183 15.13 6.89 2.80
C PRO A 183 16.42 7.53 2.29
N VAL A 184 16.98 6.97 1.23
CA VAL A 184 18.10 7.54 0.49
C VAL A 184 17.59 8.31 -0.73
N LYS A 185 18.36 9.33 -1.14
CA LYS A 185 18.03 10.21 -2.25
C LYS A 185 17.91 9.46 -3.59
N HIS A 186 18.70 8.44 -3.79
CA HIS A 186 18.70 7.61 -5.00
C HIS A 186 18.40 6.15 -4.62
N LYS A 187 17.13 5.75 -4.73
CA LYS A 187 16.68 4.39 -4.42
C LYS A 187 16.90 3.46 -5.62
N ASN A 188 17.64 2.37 -5.42
CA ASN A 188 17.83 1.37 -6.46
C ASN A 188 16.80 0.25 -6.35
N TYR A 189 15.66 0.43 -7.00
CA TYR A 189 14.56 -0.56 -7.03
C TYR A 189 14.90 -1.86 -7.76
N ALA A 190 15.98 -1.90 -8.53
CA ALA A 190 16.44 -3.10 -9.23
C ALA A 190 17.40 -3.97 -8.41
N SER A 191 17.88 -3.50 -7.25
CA SER A 191 18.90 -4.19 -6.45
C SER A 191 18.37 -5.42 -5.69
N ASP A 192 17.06 -5.50 -5.46
CA ASP A 192 16.41 -6.61 -4.79
C ASP A 192 15.42 -7.29 -5.74
N SER A 193 15.43 -8.63 -5.78
CA SER A 193 14.64 -9.42 -6.73
C SER A 193 13.14 -9.27 -6.49
N TYR A 194 12.71 -9.20 -5.22
CA TYR A 194 11.31 -9.01 -4.86
C TYR A 194 10.83 -7.60 -5.19
N ILE A 195 11.59 -6.58 -4.78
CA ILE A 195 11.22 -5.18 -4.99
C ILE A 195 11.11 -4.87 -6.48
N ARG A 196 12.10 -5.29 -7.27
CA ARG A 196 12.05 -5.16 -8.73
C ARG A 196 10.78 -5.79 -9.31
N LYS A 197 10.45 -7.00 -8.88
CA LYS A 197 9.25 -7.70 -9.33
C LYS A 197 7.96 -6.99 -8.92
N ALA A 198 7.89 -6.48 -7.69
CA ALA A 198 6.74 -5.69 -7.23
C ALA A 198 6.53 -4.44 -8.10
N TRP A 199 7.62 -3.74 -8.44
CA TRP A 199 7.57 -2.60 -9.33
C TRP A 199 7.19 -2.96 -10.77
N ASP A 200 7.73 -4.05 -11.32
CA ASP A 200 7.38 -4.52 -12.66
C ASP A 200 5.86 -4.80 -12.76
N ILE A 201 5.30 -5.43 -11.73
CA ILE A 201 3.86 -5.71 -11.69
C ILE A 201 3.06 -4.42 -11.55
N LEU A 202 3.44 -3.50 -10.65
CA LEU A 202 2.72 -2.22 -10.53
C LEU A 202 2.75 -1.45 -11.85
N GLN A 203 3.91 -1.35 -12.51
CA GLN A 203 4.02 -0.67 -13.79
C GLN A 203 3.13 -1.33 -14.87
N ASN A 204 3.11 -2.66 -14.95
CA ASN A 204 2.21 -3.37 -15.86
C ASN A 204 0.73 -3.13 -15.55
N ARG A 205 0.36 -2.96 -14.28
CA ARG A 205 -1.02 -2.61 -13.88
C ARG A 205 -1.39 -1.17 -14.23
N LEU A 206 -0.42 -0.26 -14.15
CA LEU A 206 -0.63 1.14 -14.50
C LEU A 206 -0.55 1.43 -16.01
N ASP A 207 0.02 0.53 -16.79
CA ASP A 207 0.15 0.68 -18.23
C ASP A 207 -1.17 0.32 -18.93
N LYS A 208 -1.78 1.28 -19.64
CA LYS A 208 -3.05 1.10 -20.35
C LYS A 208 -3.02 0.06 -21.48
N ASP A 209 -1.85 -0.15 -22.06
CA ASP A 209 -1.68 -1.09 -23.18
C ASP A 209 -1.58 -2.54 -22.68
N THR A 210 -1.28 -2.73 -21.39
CA THR A 210 -1.11 -4.04 -20.76
C THR A 210 -2.22 -4.41 -19.80
N CYS A 211 -2.91 -3.45 -19.20
CA CYS A 211 -3.99 -3.70 -18.24
C CYS A 211 -5.12 -2.69 -18.34
N ASN A 212 -6.35 -3.17 -18.19
CA ASN A 212 -7.54 -2.32 -18.10
C ASN A 212 -7.73 -1.85 -16.65
N THR A 213 -6.84 -0.98 -16.16
CA THR A 213 -7.02 -0.32 -14.88
C THR A 213 -7.82 0.95 -15.08
N HIS A 214 -9.04 0.98 -14.52
CA HIS A 214 -9.93 2.14 -14.65
C HIS A 214 -9.96 2.99 -13.39
N ASN A 215 -9.67 2.38 -12.24
CA ASN A 215 -9.65 3.06 -10.95
C ASN A 215 -8.27 2.96 -10.32
N VAL A 216 -7.73 4.12 -9.93
CA VAL A 216 -6.53 4.23 -9.10
C VAL A 216 -6.88 5.01 -7.85
N THR A 217 -6.73 4.39 -6.68
CA THR A 217 -6.93 5.06 -5.39
C THR A 217 -5.60 5.28 -4.68
N ILE A 218 -5.31 6.51 -4.33
CA ILE A 218 -4.17 6.90 -3.49
C ILE A 218 -4.69 7.08 -2.06
N PHE A 219 -4.16 6.33 -1.11
CA PHE A 219 -4.58 6.44 0.27
C PHE A 219 -3.40 6.78 1.20
N GLY A 220 -3.41 8.00 1.70
CA GLY A 220 -2.44 8.49 2.68
C GLY A 220 -0.99 8.50 2.20
N TYR A 221 -0.75 8.61 0.89
CA TYR A 221 0.58 8.73 0.30
C TYR A 221 0.79 10.14 -0.24
N SER A 222 1.74 10.83 0.35
CA SER A 222 1.98 12.24 0.04
C SER A 222 2.72 12.50 -1.27
N ALA A 223 3.24 11.45 -1.91
CA ALA A 223 4.19 11.59 -3.03
C ALA A 223 5.34 12.58 -2.68
N PRO A 224 6.13 12.29 -1.63
CA PRO A 224 7.13 13.23 -1.15
C PRO A 224 8.17 13.52 -2.24
N VAL A 225 8.73 14.73 -2.20
CA VAL A 225 9.75 15.18 -3.17
C VAL A 225 10.98 14.24 -3.21
N SER A 226 11.25 13.53 -2.14
CA SER A 226 12.31 12.52 -2.04
C SER A 226 12.04 11.21 -2.81
N ASP A 227 10.79 10.93 -3.18
CA ASP A 227 10.42 9.73 -3.93
C ASP A 227 10.37 9.97 -5.45
N VAL A 228 11.31 10.79 -5.97
CA VAL A 228 11.37 11.16 -7.39
C VAL A 228 11.41 9.94 -8.31
N GLU A 229 12.22 8.92 -7.96
CA GLU A 229 12.32 7.70 -8.78
C GLU A 229 11.00 6.93 -8.77
N ALA A 230 10.34 6.79 -7.63
CA ALA A 230 9.04 6.11 -7.53
C ALA A 230 7.98 6.81 -8.38
N MET A 231 7.88 8.12 -8.23
CA MET A 231 6.95 8.94 -9.02
C MET A 231 7.29 8.87 -10.52
N GLY A 232 8.58 8.88 -10.87
CA GLY A 232 9.05 8.73 -12.25
C GLY A 232 8.70 7.36 -12.86
N LEU A 233 8.83 6.27 -12.10
CA LEU A 233 8.46 4.92 -12.54
C LEU A 233 6.95 4.79 -12.76
N MET A 234 6.13 5.29 -11.83
CA MET A 234 4.68 5.30 -11.97
C MET A 234 4.23 6.17 -13.14
N LYS A 235 4.77 7.38 -13.28
CA LYS A 235 4.44 8.30 -14.37
C LYS A 235 4.81 7.72 -15.75
N LYS A 236 5.97 7.05 -15.84
CA LYS A 236 6.38 6.39 -17.09
C LYS A 236 5.40 5.31 -17.50
N ALA A 237 4.90 4.52 -16.55
CA ALA A 237 3.91 3.47 -16.81
C ALA A 237 2.52 4.06 -17.11
N TRP A 238 2.13 5.11 -16.38
CA TRP A 238 0.85 5.79 -16.57
C TRP A 238 0.72 6.46 -17.94
N GLY A 239 1.81 7.03 -18.45
CA GLY A 239 1.85 7.71 -19.75
C GLY A 239 1.30 9.14 -19.70
N SER A 240 0.76 9.60 -20.82
CA SER A 240 0.18 10.95 -20.92
C SER A 240 -1.21 11.00 -20.27
N VAL A 241 -1.47 12.05 -19.51
CA VAL A 241 -2.81 12.28 -18.93
C VAL A 241 -3.88 12.48 -20.01
N ASP A 242 -3.50 12.97 -21.19
CA ASP A 242 -4.43 13.16 -22.31
C ASP A 242 -4.95 11.84 -22.88
N ASP A 243 -4.20 10.75 -22.66
CA ASP A 243 -4.58 9.39 -23.04
C ASP A 243 -5.40 8.67 -21.96
N ARG A 244 -5.64 9.32 -20.79
CA ARG A 244 -6.30 8.77 -19.59
C ARG A 244 -7.65 9.42 -19.32
N ASN A 245 -8.43 9.62 -20.36
CA ASN A 245 -9.72 10.29 -20.27
C ASN A 245 -10.88 9.41 -19.80
N LEU A 246 -10.63 8.12 -19.59
CA LEU A 246 -11.63 7.15 -19.10
C LEU A 246 -11.31 6.63 -17.70
N GLU A 247 -10.14 6.91 -17.16
CA GLU A 247 -9.71 6.43 -15.86
C GLU A 247 -10.09 7.43 -14.75
N GLN A 248 -10.46 6.89 -13.58
CA GLN A 248 -10.76 7.65 -12.38
C GLN A 248 -9.60 7.57 -11.38
N PHE A 249 -9.25 8.75 -10.85
CA PHE A 249 -8.23 8.88 -9.83
C PHE A 249 -8.88 9.28 -8.51
N GLU A 250 -8.82 8.45 -7.46
CA GLU A 250 -9.38 8.76 -6.16
C GLU A 250 -8.27 9.01 -5.14
N ILE A 251 -8.39 10.09 -4.35
CA ILE A 251 -7.41 10.43 -3.32
C ILE A 251 -8.10 10.45 -1.97
N ILE A 252 -7.63 9.59 -1.04
CA ILE A 252 -8.08 9.55 0.35
C ILE A 252 -6.97 10.14 1.22
N ASP A 253 -7.17 11.36 1.73
CA ASP A 253 -6.17 12.06 2.55
C ASP A 253 -6.84 13.07 3.48
N ILE A 254 -6.19 13.35 4.62
CA ILE A 254 -6.64 14.37 5.59
C ILE A 254 -6.16 15.78 5.26
N ARG A 255 -5.16 15.94 4.38
CA ARG A 255 -4.68 17.23 3.87
C ARG A 255 -5.73 17.85 2.98
N THR A 256 -5.53 19.11 2.62
CA THR A 256 -6.47 19.82 1.72
C THR A 256 -6.46 19.21 0.31
N GLU A 257 -7.60 19.31 -0.38
CA GLU A 257 -7.74 18.86 -1.76
C GLU A 257 -6.68 19.49 -2.68
N GLU A 258 -6.42 20.80 -2.52
CA GLU A 258 -5.44 21.52 -3.32
C GLU A 258 -4.01 20.94 -3.16
N GLU A 259 -3.59 20.65 -1.92
CA GLU A 259 -2.25 20.07 -1.65
C GLU A 259 -2.09 18.70 -2.31
N VAL A 260 -3.08 17.83 -2.18
CA VAL A 260 -2.96 16.46 -2.68
C VAL A 260 -3.11 16.41 -4.20
N THR A 261 -4.03 17.16 -4.79
CA THR A 261 -4.18 17.21 -6.26
C THR A 261 -2.97 17.85 -6.94
N TYR A 262 -2.32 18.83 -6.32
CA TYR A 262 -1.06 19.36 -6.82
C TYR A 262 0.04 18.29 -6.91
N SER A 263 0.17 17.43 -5.90
CA SER A 263 1.15 16.34 -5.91
C SER A 263 0.90 15.30 -7.01
N TRP A 264 -0.36 15.06 -7.34
CA TRP A 264 -0.80 14.04 -8.30
C TRP A 264 -1.24 14.58 -9.66
N ARG A 265 -1.06 15.90 -9.93
CA ARG A 265 -1.50 16.56 -11.17
C ARG A 265 -1.02 15.92 -12.47
N ASP A 266 0.11 15.23 -12.44
CA ASP A 266 0.69 14.55 -13.61
C ASP A 266 0.00 13.20 -13.92
N PHE A 267 -0.95 12.78 -13.09
CA PHE A 267 -1.73 11.55 -13.23
C PHE A 267 -3.21 11.81 -13.46
N ILE A 268 -3.67 13.03 -13.22
CA ILE A 268 -5.09 13.39 -13.27
C ILE A 268 -5.40 14.06 -14.61
N HIS A 269 -6.34 13.46 -15.38
CA HIS A 269 -6.88 14.09 -16.59
C HIS A 269 -8.03 15.03 -16.22
N THR A 270 -7.82 16.34 -16.38
CA THR A 270 -8.81 17.40 -16.11
C THR A 270 -9.47 17.28 -14.71
N HIS A 271 -10.74 16.89 -14.66
CA HIS A 271 -11.53 16.73 -13.43
C HIS A 271 -11.86 15.25 -13.14
N HIS A 272 -11.14 14.31 -13.74
CA HIS A 272 -11.35 12.87 -13.52
C HIS A 272 -10.67 12.41 -12.23
N TYR A 273 -11.04 13.06 -11.12
CA TYR A 273 -10.60 12.65 -9.79
C TYR A 273 -11.69 12.88 -8.75
N ASP A 274 -11.59 12.11 -7.67
CA ASP A 274 -12.35 12.30 -6.45
C ASP A 274 -11.40 12.53 -5.28
N TYR A 275 -11.78 13.45 -4.39
CA TYR A 275 -11.11 13.68 -3.13
C TYR A 275 -12.00 13.29 -1.97
N ARG A 276 -11.47 12.46 -1.04
CA ARG A 276 -12.19 11.95 0.13
C ARG A 276 -11.35 12.14 1.39
N LYS A 277 -11.98 12.54 2.48
CA LYS A 277 -11.32 12.69 3.78
C LYS A 277 -11.27 11.39 4.58
N SER A 278 -12.05 10.41 4.20
CA SER A 278 -12.17 9.14 4.89
C SER A 278 -12.26 7.98 3.90
N PHE A 279 -11.69 6.83 4.28
CA PHE A 279 -11.89 5.57 3.57
C PHE A 279 -13.37 5.25 3.35
N PHE A 280 -14.23 5.53 4.33
CA PHE A 280 -15.66 5.21 4.28
C PHE A 280 -16.45 6.07 3.26
N GLU A 281 -15.85 7.13 2.73
CA GLU A 281 -16.41 7.95 1.66
C GLU A 281 -15.92 7.51 0.27
N SER A 282 -14.97 6.58 0.21
CA SER A 282 -14.34 6.13 -1.03
C SER A 282 -15.22 5.13 -1.80
N SER A 283 -14.93 5.01 -3.09
CA SER A 283 -15.52 3.98 -3.95
C SER A 283 -15.31 2.55 -3.42
N LEU A 284 -14.18 2.31 -2.75
CA LEU A 284 -13.85 1.04 -2.11
C LEU A 284 -14.81 0.68 -0.98
N ALA A 285 -15.21 1.65 -0.17
CA ALA A 285 -16.14 1.45 0.92
C ALA A 285 -17.61 1.54 0.50
N LEU A 286 -17.92 2.34 -0.52
CA LEU A 286 -19.29 2.50 -1.03
C LEU A 286 -19.73 1.32 -1.91
N TYR A 287 -18.77 0.71 -2.63
CA TYR A 287 -18.99 -0.38 -3.58
C TYR A 287 -18.01 -1.54 -3.33
N PRO A 288 -17.99 -2.11 -2.11
CA PRO A 288 -17.03 -3.15 -1.77
C PRO A 288 -17.13 -4.33 -2.72
N ARG A 289 -15.97 -4.82 -3.17
CA ARG A 289 -15.77 -5.90 -4.14
C ARG A 289 -16.25 -5.61 -5.56
N ARG A 290 -16.83 -4.43 -5.81
CA ARG A 290 -17.39 -4.03 -7.09
C ARG A 290 -17.08 -2.59 -7.49
N SER A 291 -16.00 -2.01 -6.96
CA SER A 291 -15.63 -0.61 -7.21
C SER A 291 -15.38 -0.31 -8.69
N ASP A 292 -14.76 -1.24 -9.42
CA ASP A 292 -14.52 -1.11 -10.86
C ASP A 292 -15.81 -1.22 -11.68
N GLU A 293 -16.65 -2.20 -11.37
CA GLU A 293 -17.97 -2.35 -12.01
C GLU A 293 -18.88 -1.15 -11.72
N ALA A 294 -18.82 -0.60 -10.52
CA ALA A 294 -19.57 0.61 -10.16
C ALA A 294 -19.12 1.80 -10.99
N PHE A 295 -17.81 1.97 -11.19
CA PHE A 295 -17.26 3.01 -12.04
C PHE A 295 -17.82 2.89 -13.47
N PHE A 296 -17.74 1.71 -14.07
CA PHE A 296 -18.30 1.47 -15.41
C PHE A 296 -19.79 1.78 -15.50
N CYS A 297 -20.57 1.28 -14.54
CA CYS A 297 -22.01 1.49 -14.54
C CYS A 297 -22.41 2.95 -14.41
N HIS A 298 -21.65 3.76 -13.66
CA HIS A 298 -21.99 5.16 -13.42
C HIS A 298 -21.45 6.11 -14.49
N PHE A 299 -20.26 5.83 -15.03
CA PHE A 299 -19.58 6.77 -15.93
C PHE A 299 -19.59 6.33 -17.39
N LEU A 300 -19.69 5.00 -17.65
CA LEU A 300 -19.63 4.43 -19.00
C LEU A 300 -20.81 3.47 -19.26
N PRO A 301 -22.09 3.89 -19.03
CA PRO A 301 -23.20 2.97 -19.19
C PRO A 301 -23.34 2.53 -20.65
N LEU A 302 -23.03 1.26 -20.91
CA LEU A 302 -23.22 0.63 -22.23
C LEU A 302 -24.67 0.23 -22.47
N THR A 303 -25.39 -0.12 -21.41
CA THR A 303 -26.83 -0.42 -21.45
C THR A 303 -27.51 0.06 -20.17
N PRO A 304 -28.80 0.48 -20.24
CA PRO A 304 -29.54 0.90 -19.04
C PRO A 304 -29.69 -0.17 -17.96
N GLU A 305 -29.63 -1.44 -18.34
CA GLU A 305 -29.82 -2.60 -17.45
C GLU A 305 -28.55 -2.94 -16.66
N GLU A 306 -27.38 -2.60 -17.19
CA GLU A 306 -26.08 -2.73 -16.51
C GLU A 306 -25.78 -1.52 -15.61
N ALA A 307 -26.60 -0.47 -15.71
CA ALA A 307 -26.30 0.87 -15.21
C ALA A 307 -26.37 1.05 -13.68
N PHE A 308 -26.72 0.04 -12.88
CA PHE A 308 -26.89 0.25 -11.46
C PHE A 308 -26.24 -0.83 -10.60
N VAL A 309 -24.98 -0.61 -10.25
CA VAL A 309 -24.42 -1.19 -9.03
C VAL A 309 -24.89 -0.31 -7.88
N GLU A 310 -25.88 -0.75 -7.13
CA GLU A 310 -26.32 -0.06 -5.92
C GLU A 310 -25.17 0.02 -4.91
N SER A 311 -25.06 1.18 -4.26
CA SER A 311 -24.10 1.33 -3.17
C SER A 311 -24.50 0.42 -2.01
N ASN A 312 -23.50 -0.22 -1.41
CA ASN A 312 -23.65 -1.02 -0.20
C ASN A 312 -22.52 -0.66 0.77
N PRO A 313 -22.63 0.50 1.43
CA PRO A 313 -21.53 1.05 2.22
C PRO A 313 -21.11 0.13 3.34
N VAL A 314 -19.78 -0.07 3.45
CA VAL A 314 -19.18 -0.83 4.56
C VAL A 314 -19.54 -0.18 5.89
N PRO A 315 -20.14 -0.92 6.84
CA PRO A 315 -20.36 -0.43 8.19
C PRO A 315 -19.06 -0.02 8.88
N GLN A 316 -19.09 1.09 9.61
CA GLN A 316 -17.87 1.67 10.22
C GLN A 316 -17.51 1.08 11.57
N ASP A 317 -18.38 0.31 12.19
CA ASP A 317 -18.36 0.01 13.61
C ASP A 317 -18.46 -1.48 13.97
N PHE A 318 -18.02 -2.36 13.08
CA PHE A 318 -17.88 -3.79 13.42
C PHE A 318 -17.06 -3.96 14.69
N GLN A 319 -17.61 -4.68 15.63
CA GLN A 319 -16.96 -4.94 16.93
C GLN A 319 -16.09 -6.20 16.87
N THR A 320 -16.45 -7.16 16.02
CA THR A 320 -15.74 -8.43 15.87
C THR A 320 -15.45 -8.73 14.40
N PHE A 321 -14.52 -9.64 14.16
CA PHE A 321 -14.22 -10.15 12.82
C PHE A 321 -15.39 -10.97 12.28
N GLU A 322 -16.06 -11.72 13.12
CA GLU A 322 -17.23 -12.54 12.76
C GLU A 322 -18.33 -11.66 12.15
N GLU A 323 -18.68 -10.55 12.81
CA GLU A 323 -19.65 -9.59 12.27
C GLU A 323 -19.24 -9.04 10.91
N MET A 324 -17.98 -8.69 10.75
CA MET A 324 -17.45 -8.20 9.48
C MET A 324 -17.51 -9.28 8.39
N TRP A 325 -17.03 -10.49 8.66
CA TRP A 325 -17.04 -11.58 7.69
C TRP A 325 -18.44 -12.00 7.29
N GLU A 326 -19.38 -12.09 8.23
CA GLU A 326 -20.79 -12.36 7.96
C GLU A 326 -21.41 -11.29 7.04
N TRP A 327 -21.03 -10.03 7.22
CA TRP A 327 -21.50 -8.95 6.36
C TRP A 327 -20.94 -9.03 4.94
N TYR A 328 -19.67 -9.41 4.76
CA TYR A 328 -19.05 -9.56 3.43
C TYR A 328 -19.46 -10.86 2.72
N GLN A 329 -19.87 -11.89 3.44
CA GLN A 329 -20.14 -13.22 2.87
C GLN A 329 -21.15 -13.20 1.69
N PRO A 330 -22.29 -12.50 1.76
CA PRO A 330 -23.22 -12.42 0.63
C PRO A 330 -22.64 -11.77 -0.62
N LEU A 331 -21.66 -10.87 -0.47
CA LEU A 331 -20.97 -10.24 -1.60
C LEU A 331 -20.02 -11.24 -2.27
N ILE A 332 -19.29 -12.01 -1.45
CA ILE A 332 -18.37 -13.06 -1.90
C ILE A 332 -19.12 -14.18 -2.62
N ASP A 333 -20.26 -14.61 -2.07
CA ASP A 333 -21.08 -15.68 -2.66
C ASP A 333 -21.60 -15.32 -4.05
N LYS A 334 -21.94 -14.05 -4.29
CA LYS A 334 -22.38 -13.56 -5.60
C LYS A 334 -21.29 -13.62 -6.68
N GLU A 335 -20.02 -13.56 -6.29
CA GLU A 335 -18.89 -13.66 -7.24
C GLU A 335 -18.71 -15.09 -7.75
N SER A 336 -19.02 -16.08 -6.91
CA SER A 336 -18.90 -17.50 -7.24
C SER A 336 -20.01 -18.02 -8.17
N GLN A 337 -21.07 -17.21 -8.41
CA GLN A 337 -22.24 -17.59 -9.22
C GLN A 337 -22.13 -17.13 -10.68
N LYS A 338 -21.03 -16.49 -11.06
CA LYS A 338 -20.72 -16.09 -12.45
C LYS A 338 -19.69 -17.03 -13.05
#